data_55f65ecf3a0158f2394b0b8f082218a9
#
_entry.id   55f65ecf3a0158f2394b0b8f082218a9
#
_cell.length_a   1.000
_cell.length_b   1.000
_cell.length_c   1.000
_cell.angle_alpha   90.00
_cell.angle_beta   90.00
_cell.angle_gamma   90.00
#
_symmetry.space_group_name_H-M   'P 1'
#
loop_
_entity.id
_entity.type
_entity.pdbx_description
1 polymer ?
#
loop_
_entity_poly.entity_id
_entity_poly.type
_entity_poly.pdbx_seq_one_letter_code
_entity_poly.pdbx_strand_id
1 'polypeptide(L)'
;MKIITWNINGWRAIWQKGLPHFVERYQPDLLGLQEIKINNELATAWSDKLPGYNIFWHGAWRPGYGGTAIIAKQNLTNLRVTNGLGNDLFDREGRCQISELPDFYWLNIYFPNAGHELERLDYKQSFNKYLRQFVAN
;
A
#
# COMPACT_ATOMS: atom_id res chain seq x y z
N MET A 1 -18.90 0.63 5.79
CA MET A 1 -17.61 0.20 5.21
C MET A 1 -16.56 0.11 6.30
N LYS A 2 -15.77 -0.97 6.35
CA LYS A 2 -14.68 -1.16 7.30
C LYS A 2 -13.35 -1.04 6.57
N ILE A 3 -12.56 -0.03 6.93
CA ILE A 3 -11.23 0.22 6.37
C ILE A 3 -10.19 0.02 7.48
N ILE A 4 -9.17 -0.77 7.21
CA ILE A 4 -8.05 -1.04 8.12
C ILE A 4 -6.74 -0.64 7.43
N THR A 5 -5.80 -0.10 8.19
CA THR A 5 -4.44 0.17 7.72
C THR A 5 -3.43 -0.50 8.66
N TRP A 6 -2.36 -1.09 8.09
CA TRP A 6 -1.39 -1.85 8.86
C TRP A 6 0.00 -1.86 8.20
N ASN A 7 1.02 -1.36 8.89
CA ASN A 7 2.40 -1.57 8.50
C ASN A 7 2.82 -2.99 8.91
N ILE A 8 3.08 -3.84 7.95
CA ILE A 8 3.28 -5.29 8.15
C ILE A 8 4.75 -5.72 8.22
N ASN A 9 5.67 -4.83 7.90
CA ASN A 9 7.11 -5.11 7.91
C ASN A 9 7.49 -6.40 7.16
N GLY A 10 6.89 -6.64 6.01
CA GLY A 10 7.19 -7.75 5.11
C GLY A 10 6.03 -8.72 4.91
N TRP A 11 5.60 -8.85 3.64
CA TRP A 11 4.47 -9.70 3.23
C TRP A 11 4.62 -11.16 3.64
N ARG A 12 5.77 -11.77 3.28
CA ARG A 12 6.00 -13.21 3.54
C ARG A 12 5.95 -13.53 5.02
N ALA A 13 6.54 -12.67 5.85
CA ALA A 13 6.57 -12.86 7.30
C ALA A 13 5.17 -12.76 7.91
N ILE A 14 4.38 -11.73 7.53
CA ILE A 14 3.05 -11.56 8.08
C ILE A 14 2.07 -12.62 7.59
N TRP A 15 2.24 -13.09 6.36
CA TRP A 15 1.44 -14.19 5.83
C TRP A 15 1.55 -15.43 6.71
N GLN A 16 2.78 -15.84 7.05
CA GLN A 16 3.06 -16.98 7.93
C GLN A 16 2.58 -16.75 9.37
N LYS A 17 2.56 -15.49 9.83
CA LYS A 17 2.09 -15.11 11.17
C LYS A 17 0.57 -14.95 11.27
N GLY A 18 -0.17 -15.14 10.18
CA GLY A 18 -1.63 -15.23 10.23
C GLY A 18 -2.39 -14.08 9.57
N LEU A 19 -1.83 -13.39 8.58
CA LEU A 19 -2.58 -12.41 7.79
C LEU A 19 -3.89 -12.99 7.21
N PRO A 20 -3.94 -14.22 6.66
CA PRO A 20 -5.20 -14.81 6.20
C PRO A 20 -6.23 -14.92 7.32
N HIS A 21 -5.84 -15.38 8.50
CA HIS A 21 -6.74 -15.48 9.65
C HIS A 21 -7.21 -14.11 10.16
N PHE A 22 -6.33 -13.09 10.10
CA PHE A 22 -6.72 -11.71 10.39
C PHE A 22 -7.80 -11.22 9.43
N VAL A 23 -7.61 -11.41 8.13
CA VAL A 23 -8.59 -11.02 7.11
C VAL A 23 -9.91 -11.77 7.29
N GLU A 24 -9.86 -13.06 7.53
CA GLU A 24 -11.05 -13.89 7.82
C GLU A 24 -11.82 -13.39 9.05
N ARG A 25 -11.11 -13.09 10.15
CA ARG A 25 -11.72 -12.66 11.41
C ARG A 25 -12.34 -11.28 11.34
N TYR A 26 -11.62 -10.32 10.73
CA TYR A 26 -12.03 -8.92 10.75
C TYR A 26 -12.85 -8.50 9.54
N GLN A 27 -12.82 -9.26 8.45
CA GLN A 27 -13.60 -9.02 7.24
C GLN A 27 -13.54 -7.57 6.76
N PRO A 28 -12.33 -6.95 6.61
CA PRO A 28 -12.24 -5.58 6.13
C PRO A 28 -12.83 -5.45 4.74
N ASP A 29 -13.48 -4.32 4.45
CA ASP A 29 -13.85 -4.01 3.06
C ASP A 29 -12.62 -3.56 2.28
N LEU A 30 -11.75 -2.76 2.92
CA LEU A 30 -10.43 -2.37 2.44
C LEU A 30 -9.39 -2.57 3.53
N LEU A 31 -8.24 -3.13 3.17
CA LEU A 31 -7.07 -3.26 4.06
C LEU A 31 -5.84 -2.71 3.33
N GLY A 32 -5.31 -1.59 3.80
CA GLY A 32 -4.08 -0.99 3.30
C GLY A 32 -2.87 -1.47 4.07
N LEU A 33 -1.91 -1.97 3.33
CA LEU A 33 -0.66 -2.50 3.87
C LEU A 33 0.52 -1.64 3.47
N GLN A 34 1.43 -1.38 4.40
CA GLN A 34 2.69 -0.70 4.16
C GLN A 34 3.85 -1.63 4.51
N GLU A 35 5.00 -1.36 3.91
CA GLU A 35 6.21 -2.16 4.02
C GLU A 35 5.99 -3.63 3.60
N ILE A 36 5.40 -3.84 2.42
CA ILE A 36 5.18 -5.20 1.92
C ILE A 36 6.48 -5.95 1.59
N LYS A 37 7.57 -5.22 1.28
CA LYS A 37 8.93 -5.73 1.01
C LYS A 37 8.98 -6.84 -0.04
N ILE A 38 8.05 -6.81 -0.98
CA ILE A 38 7.96 -7.72 -2.12
C ILE A 38 7.79 -6.87 -3.38
N ASN A 39 8.50 -7.20 -4.46
CA ASN A 39 8.34 -6.52 -5.74
C ASN A 39 7.10 -7.04 -6.50
N ASN A 40 6.68 -6.31 -7.53
CA ASN A 40 5.47 -6.64 -8.27
C ASN A 40 5.53 -8.02 -8.95
N GLU A 41 6.69 -8.42 -9.45
CA GLU A 41 6.88 -9.71 -10.12
C GLU A 41 6.60 -10.88 -9.16
N LEU A 42 7.21 -10.84 -7.97
CA LEU A 42 7.00 -11.87 -6.95
C LEU A 42 5.62 -11.81 -6.29
N ALA A 43 5.00 -10.63 -6.30
CA ALA A 43 3.69 -10.40 -5.69
C ALA A 43 2.56 -11.08 -6.47
N THR A 44 2.70 -11.25 -7.78
CA THR A 44 1.66 -11.88 -8.63
C THR A 44 1.31 -13.29 -8.17
N ALA A 45 2.27 -14.05 -7.63
CA ALA A 45 2.04 -15.40 -7.09
C ALA A 45 1.11 -15.44 -5.85
N TRP A 46 0.80 -14.27 -5.29
CA TRP A 46 -0.05 -14.13 -4.10
C TRP A 46 -1.43 -13.57 -4.39
N SER A 47 -1.70 -13.14 -5.63
CA SER A 47 -2.89 -12.35 -5.96
C SER A 47 -4.20 -13.12 -5.78
N ASP A 48 -4.18 -14.44 -5.85
CA ASP A 48 -5.33 -15.34 -5.71
C ASP A 48 -5.38 -16.10 -4.37
N LYS A 49 -4.47 -15.78 -3.43
CA LYS A 49 -4.33 -16.53 -2.17
C LYS A 49 -5.33 -16.14 -1.08
N LEU A 50 -6.10 -15.06 -1.27
CA LEU A 50 -7.15 -14.63 -0.34
C LEU A 50 -8.52 -14.74 -1.00
N PRO A 51 -9.26 -15.84 -0.80
CA PRO A 51 -10.59 -16.00 -1.39
C PRO A 51 -11.55 -14.85 -1.02
N GLY A 52 -12.28 -14.33 -2.00
CA GLY A 52 -13.21 -13.22 -1.82
C GLY A 52 -12.57 -11.82 -1.82
N TYR A 53 -11.26 -11.73 -2.03
CA TYR A 53 -10.52 -10.48 -2.08
C TYR A 53 -9.69 -10.35 -3.36
N ASN A 54 -9.55 -9.11 -3.82
CA ASN A 54 -8.57 -8.71 -4.82
C ASN A 54 -7.38 -8.06 -4.10
N ILE A 55 -6.16 -8.27 -4.59
CA ILE A 55 -4.95 -7.66 -4.04
C ILE A 55 -4.32 -6.77 -5.11
N PHE A 56 -4.18 -5.49 -4.80
CA PHE A 56 -3.54 -4.48 -5.65
C PHE A 56 -2.15 -4.20 -5.12
N TRP A 57 -1.13 -4.49 -5.92
CA TRP A 57 0.27 -4.40 -5.53
C TRP A 57 0.93 -3.13 -6.04
N HIS A 58 1.75 -2.52 -5.22
CA HIS A 58 2.66 -1.45 -5.58
C HIS A 58 4.01 -1.68 -4.90
N GLY A 59 4.77 -2.63 -5.42
CA GLY A 59 6.10 -2.98 -4.92
C GLY A 59 7.12 -1.90 -5.24
N ALA A 60 8.12 -1.74 -4.36
CA ALA A 60 9.26 -0.87 -4.64
C ALA A 60 10.18 -1.50 -5.70
N TRP A 61 10.90 -0.65 -6.44
CA TRP A 61 11.91 -1.10 -7.40
C TRP A 61 13.07 -1.84 -6.72
N ARG A 62 13.41 -1.45 -5.48
CA ARG A 62 14.45 -2.08 -4.69
C ARG A 62 13.90 -3.32 -3.97
N PRO A 63 14.45 -4.52 -4.24
CA PRO A 63 14.02 -5.73 -3.57
C PRO A 63 14.11 -5.63 -2.03
N GLY A 64 13.12 -6.19 -1.34
CA GLY A 64 13.08 -6.23 0.12
C GLY A 64 12.86 -4.89 0.83
N TYR A 65 12.47 -3.85 0.08
CA TYR A 65 12.30 -2.49 0.61
C TYR A 65 10.89 -1.96 0.33
N GLY A 66 10.34 -1.15 1.24
CA GLY A 66 9.12 -0.36 1.04
C GLY A 66 7.92 -1.13 0.47
N GLY A 67 7.23 -0.48 -0.45
CA GLY A 67 6.05 -1.01 -1.12
C GLY A 67 4.77 -0.94 -0.30
N THR A 68 3.64 -0.85 -1.01
CA THR A 68 2.29 -0.87 -0.44
C THR A 68 1.43 -1.90 -1.15
N ALA A 69 0.37 -2.37 -0.49
CA ALA A 69 -0.67 -3.16 -1.11
C ALA A 69 -2.04 -2.78 -0.56
N ILE A 70 -3.08 -2.93 -1.39
CA ILE A 70 -4.47 -2.81 -0.96
C ILE A 70 -5.13 -4.17 -1.19
N ILE A 71 -5.71 -4.71 -0.13
CA ILE A 71 -6.58 -5.89 -0.18
C ILE A 71 -8.02 -5.37 -0.10
N ALA A 72 -8.83 -5.69 -1.10
CA ALA A 72 -10.21 -5.21 -1.21
C ALA A 72 -11.17 -6.36 -1.46
N LYS A 73 -12.35 -6.34 -0.82
CA LYS A 73 -13.39 -7.31 -1.11
C LYS A 73 -13.79 -7.27 -2.59
N GLN A 74 -13.98 -8.43 -3.20
CA GLN A 74 -14.36 -8.55 -4.62
C GLN A 74 -15.72 -7.93 -4.95
N ASN A 75 -16.61 -7.80 -3.96
CA ASN A 75 -17.92 -7.16 -4.15
C ASN A 75 -17.89 -5.63 -4.18
N LEU A 76 -16.73 -5.00 -3.98
CA LEU A 76 -16.52 -3.55 -4.19
C LEU A 76 -16.33 -3.27 -5.69
N THR A 77 -17.39 -3.42 -6.47
CA THR A 77 -17.35 -3.33 -7.95
C THR A 77 -17.03 -1.93 -8.49
N ASN A 78 -17.25 -0.88 -7.69
CA ASN A 78 -16.98 0.52 -8.06
C ASN A 78 -15.64 1.03 -7.51
N LEU A 79 -14.77 0.14 -7.07
CA LEU A 79 -13.43 0.49 -6.61
C LEU A 79 -12.47 0.56 -7.80
N ARG A 80 -11.75 1.67 -7.91
CA ARG A 80 -10.59 1.83 -8.79
C ARG A 80 -9.35 2.08 -7.95
N VAL A 81 -8.28 1.34 -8.20
CA VAL A 81 -7.00 1.54 -7.50
C VAL A 81 -5.95 2.01 -8.50
N THR A 82 -5.28 3.11 -8.15
CA THR A 82 -4.18 3.69 -8.92
C THR A 82 -2.92 3.68 -8.07
N ASN A 83 -1.80 3.26 -8.66
CA ASN A 83 -0.50 3.26 -8.01
C ASN A 83 0.24 4.57 -8.25
N GLY A 84 0.84 5.12 -7.19
CA GLY A 84 1.67 6.31 -7.25
C GLY A 84 0.91 7.63 -7.19
N LEU A 85 1.69 8.70 -7.25
CA LEU A 85 1.23 10.10 -7.23
C LEU A 85 1.56 10.83 -8.55
N GLY A 86 2.08 10.11 -9.56
CA GLY A 86 2.54 10.68 -10.81
C GLY A 86 3.92 11.33 -10.72
N ASN A 87 4.76 10.90 -9.76
CA ASN A 87 6.12 11.38 -9.58
C ASN A 87 7.07 10.20 -9.38
N ASP A 88 7.91 9.92 -10.38
CA ASP A 88 8.81 8.76 -10.41
C ASP A 88 9.75 8.69 -9.20
N LEU A 89 10.16 9.84 -8.66
CA LEU A 89 11.03 9.88 -7.46
C LEU A 89 10.40 9.17 -6.27
N PHE A 90 9.07 9.30 -6.10
CA PHE A 90 8.33 8.72 -4.99
C PHE A 90 7.69 7.39 -5.38
N ASP A 91 7.19 7.29 -6.61
CA ASP A 91 6.41 6.14 -7.07
C ASP A 91 7.26 4.88 -7.20
N ARG A 92 8.54 5.01 -7.57
CA ARG A 92 9.47 3.88 -7.63
C ARG A 92 9.70 3.17 -6.28
N GLU A 93 9.40 3.82 -5.16
CA GLU A 93 9.50 3.20 -3.84
C GLU A 93 8.19 2.55 -3.39
N GLY A 94 7.13 2.57 -4.24
CA GLY A 94 5.85 1.92 -3.94
C GLY A 94 5.11 2.52 -2.75
N ARG A 95 5.19 3.86 -2.56
CA ARG A 95 4.77 4.51 -1.31
C ARG A 95 3.31 4.85 -1.23
N CYS A 96 2.62 4.98 -2.36
CA CYS A 96 1.24 5.46 -2.35
C CYS A 96 0.37 4.64 -3.31
N GLN A 97 -0.83 4.31 -2.86
CA GLN A 97 -1.92 3.82 -3.69
C GLN A 97 -3.17 4.63 -3.38
N ILE A 98 -3.94 4.95 -4.41
CA ILE A 98 -5.15 5.73 -4.33
C ILE A 98 -6.32 4.82 -4.66
N SER A 99 -7.25 4.67 -3.73
CA SER A 99 -8.54 4.01 -3.95
C SER A 99 -9.59 5.08 -4.22
N GLU A 100 -10.17 5.05 -5.40
CA GLU A 100 -11.33 5.84 -5.78
C GLU A 100 -12.60 5.02 -5.55
N LEU A 101 -13.49 5.56 -4.73
CA LEU A 101 -14.82 5.02 -4.45
C LEU A 101 -15.87 6.06 -4.82
N PRO A 102 -17.16 5.70 -4.95
CA PRO A 102 -18.18 6.64 -5.39
C PRO A 102 -18.29 7.93 -4.58
N ASP A 103 -18.02 7.86 -3.27
CA ASP A 103 -18.24 8.98 -2.35
C ASP A 103 -16.96 9.60 -1.78
N PHE A 104 -15.80 8.95 -1.98
CA PHE A 104 -14.54 9.43 -1.43
C PHE A 104 -13.30 8.78 -2.09
N TYR A 105 -12.15 9.42 -1.89
CA TYR A 105 -10.83 8.85 -2.17
C TYR A 105 -10.19 8.40 -0.87
N TRP A 106 -9.53 7.23 -0.91
CA TRP A 106 -8.73 6.74 0.20
C TRP A 106 -7.30 6.47 -0.25
N LEU A 107 -6.34 7.07 0.47
CA LEU A 107 -4.92 6.96 0.17
C LEU A 107 -4.24 6.01 1.16
N ASN A 108 -3.66 4.94 0.65
CA ASN A 108 -2.79 4.03 1.41
C ASN A 108 -1.34 4.52 1.24
N ILE A 109 -0.74 5.09 2.29
CA ILE A 109 0.55 5.76 2.20
C ILE A 109 1.55 5.16 3.17
N TYR A 110 2.72 4.81 2.65
CA TYR A 110 3.92 4.52 3.43
C TYR A 110 4.80 5.77 3.49
N PHE A 111 4.65 6.56 4.54
CA PHE A 111 5.41 7.78 4.73
C PHE A 111 6.91 7.50 4.87
N PRO A 112 7.79 8.28 4.21
CA PRO A 112 9.22 8.14 4.41
C PRO A 112 9.61 8.51 5.84
N ASN A 113 10.52 7.72 6.43
CA ASN A 113 11.23 8.14 7.64
C ASN A 113 12.42 9.03 7.25
N ALA A 114 12.99 9.73 8.22
CA ALA A 114 14.14 10.62 7.99
C ALA A 114 15.47 9.85 7.84
N GLY A 115 15.46 8.53 8.09
CA GLY A 115 16.66 7.72 8.10
C GLY A 115 17.48 7.86 9.38
N HIS A 116 18.55 7.06 9.47
CA HIS A 116 19.51 7.18 10.55
C HIS A 116 20.31 8.48 10.34
N GLU A 117 20.54 9.25 11.41
CA GLU A 117 21.23 10.55 11.32
C GLU A 117 20.61 11.56 10.33
N LEU A 118 19.30 11.41 10.04
CA LEU A 118 18.53 12.30 9.17
C LEU A 118 18.96 12.32 7.69
N GLU A 119 19.71 11.32 7.21
CA GLU A 119 20.22 11.29 5.83
C GLU A 119 19.12 11.33 4.76
N ARG A 120 17.87 11.04 5.13
CA ARG A 120 16.69 11.11 4.24
C ARG A 120 15.71 12.22 4.59
N LEU A 121 16.11 13.18 5.41
CA LEU A 121 15.20 14.26 5.85
C LEU A 121 14.68 15.08 4.67
N ASP A 122 15.54 15.46 3.74
CA ASP A 122 15.17 16.26 2.55
C ASP A 122 14.18 15.48 1.67
N TYR A 123 14.40 14.17 1.48
CA TYR A 123 13.49 13.33 0.75
C TYR A 123 12.11 13.26 1.43
N LYS A 124 12.07 13.07 2.75
CA LYS A 124 10.83 13.07 3.54
C LYS A 124 10.08 14.40 3.42
N GLN A 125 10.78 15.52 3.54
CA GLN A 125 10.17 16.85 3.43
C GLN A 125 9.63 17.10 2.02
N SER A 126 10.37 16.70 0.99
CA SER A 126 9.95 16.80 -0.41
C SER A 126 8.71 15.94 -0.69
N PHE A 127 8.67 14.72 -0.19
CA PHE A 127 7.50 13.84 -0.28
C PHE A 127 6.28 14.49 0.39
N ASN A 128 6.42 14.97 1.62
CA ASN A 128 5.31 15.59 2.37
C ASN A 128 4.77 16.85 1.66
N LYS A 129 5.67 17.67 1.12
CA LYS A 129 5.30 18.86 0.34
C LYS A 129 4.53 18.47 -0.92
N TYR A 130 5.05 17.51 -1.67
CA TYR A 130 4.41 17.02 -2.89
C TYR A 130 3.03 16.40 -2.61
N LEU A 131 2.93 15.52 -1.62
CA LEU A 131 1.65 14.91 -1.23
C LEU A 131 0.61 15.98 -0.86
N ARG A 132 1.01 16.98 -0.07
CA ARG A 132 0.09 18.08 0.31
C ARG A 132 -0.43 18.84 -0.90
N GLN A 133 0.42 19.09 -1.90
CA GLN A 133 0.02 19.75 -3.14
C GLN A 133 -0.90 18.84 -3.97
N PHE A 134 -0.59 17.56 -4.03
CA PHE A 134 -1.38 16.56 -4.76
C PHE A 134 -2.82 16.45 -4.22
N VAL A 135 -3.00 16.40 -2.89
CA VAL A 135 -4.34 16.25 -2.28
C VAL A 135 -5.13 17.56 -2.24
N ALA A 136 -4.50 18.70 -2.50
CA ALA A 136 -5.16 20.00 -2.52
C ALA A 136 -5.74 20.36 -3.90
N ASN A 137 -5.39 19.63 -4.95
CA ASN A 137 -5.88 19.80 -6.32
C ASN A 137 -6.99 18.80 -6.64
#